data_bbd27ee3c15a37093665ccdac462dfcd
#
_entry.id   bbd27ee3c15a37093665ccdac462dfcd
#
_cell.length_a   1.000
_cell.length_b   1.000
_cell.length_c   1.000
_cell.angle_alpha   90.00
_cell.angle_beta   90.00
_cell.angle_gamma   90.00
#
_symmetry.space_group_name_H-M   'P 1'
#
loop_
_entity.id
_entity.type
_entity.pdbx_description
1 polymer ?
#
loop_
_entity_poly.entity_id
_entity_poly.type
_entity_poly.pdbx_seq_one_letter_code
_entity_poly.pdbx_strand_id
1 'polypeptide(L)'
;MNPNNRLIALLALVTIALAVPAAHAAIAQAATFDEKVDNAAAIFLGKCVRTEAKFDPTGRWIVTYATFNVEDTMKGNAAGQVTVVTPGGSVNGIHQETIGVPSFREGDEHVIFLKNTRLGPTPLYFDQGTYNVEAGEHGEKMIVPMPSNVMHIDTQRAMAVAPNDEPRTLDSFKRAVSDSMKGTPQRMQMSAMQAKAKPQKSIWTTLADNKLLVALALIGIALAAWQVTRK
;
A
#
# COMPACT_ATOMS: atom_id res chain seq x y z
N MET A 1 -17.58 11.31 51.85
CA MET A 1 -16.63 11.70 50.75
C MET A 1 -16.99 13.13 50.36
N ASN A 2 -16.04 14.04 50.57
CA ASN A 2 -16.20 15.48 50.35
C ASN A 2 -16.62 15.76 48.88
N PRO A 3 -17.60 16.65 48.59
CA PRO A 3 -18.06 16.92 47.22
C PRO A 3 -16.91 17.33 46.29
N ASN A 4 -15.91 18.06 46.81
CA ASN A 4 -14.72 18.45 46.05
C ASN A 4 -13.90 17.25 45.61
N ASN A 5 -13.79 16.16 46.39
CA ASN A 5 -13.06 14.95 46.01
C ASN A 5 -13.77 14.17 44.90
N ARG A 6 -15.11 14.25 44.84
CA ARG A 6 -15.90 13.64 43.76
C ARG A 6 -15.69 14.38 42.44
N LEU A 7 -15.61 15.71 42.49
CA LEU A 7 -15.37 16.53 41.30
C LEU A 7 -13.96 16.29 40.76
N ILE A 8 -12.95 16.23 41.63
CA ILE A 8 -11.56 15.94 41.23
C ILE A 8 -11.44 14.54 40.63
N ALA A 9 -12.11 13.54 41.21
CA ALA A 9 -12.11 12.18 40.69
C ALA A 9 -12.80 12.09 39.32
N LEU A 10 -13.91 12.83 39.13
CA LEU A 10 -14.60 12.91 37.85
C LEU A 10 -13.73 13.60 36.76
N LEU A 11 -13.07 14.70 37.11
CA LEU A 11 -12.14 15.38 36.20
C LEU A 11 -10.96 14.48 35.80
N ALA A 12 -10.37 13.76 36.78
CA ALA A 12 -9.29 12.82 36.51
C ALA A 12 -9.73 11.66 35.60
N LEU A 13 -10.97 11.17 35.78
CA LEU A 13 -11.52 10.11 34.93
C LEU A 13 -11.73 10.60 33.47
N VAL A 14 -12.21 11.83 33.31
CA VAL A 14 -12.40 12.45 31.98
C VAL A 14 -11.06 12.71 31.29
N THR A 15 -10.04 13.16 32.02
CA THR A 15 -8.70 13.38 31.41
C THR A 15 -8.04 12.06 31.00
N ILE A 16 -8.21 10.98 31.76
CA ILE A 16 -7.71 9.64 31.38
C ILE A 16 -8.47 9.10 30.15
N ALA A 17 -9.78 9.30 30.07
CA ALA A 17 -10.60 8.90 28.91
C ALA A 17 -10.25 9.67 27.62
N LEU A 18 -9.74 10.90 27.71
CA LEU A 18 -9.30 11.72 26.58
C LEU A 18 -7.86 11.41 26.13
N ALA A 19 -7.08 10.68 26.93
CA ALA A 19 -5.72 10.28 26.64
C ALA A 19 -5.61 8.99 25.82
N VAL A 20 -6.61 8.67 24.98
CA VAL A 20 -6.56 7.51 24.08
C VAL A 20 -5.53 7.83 23.01
N PRO A 21 -4.41 7.09 22.89
CA PRO A 21 -3.46 7.29 21.80
C PRO A 21 -4.20 7.07 20.49
N ALA A 22 -4.13 8.03 19.58
CA ALA A 22 -4.64 7.87 18.22
C ALA A 22 -3.85 6.74 17.56
N ALA A 23 -4.44 5.56 17.44
CA ALA A 23 -3.85 4.47 16.68
C ALA A 23 -3.80 4.91 15.21
N HIS A 24 -2.61 5.21 14.71
CA HIS A 24 -2.38 5.50 13.31
C HIS A 24 -2.38 4.15 12.56
N ALA A 25 -3.54 3.73 12.05
CA ALA A 25 -3.64 2.61 11.14
C ALA A 25 -3.35 3.12 9.72
N ALA A 26 -2.35 2.57 9.06
CA ALA A 26 -2.18 2.78 7.63
C ALA A 26 -3.25 1.97 6.89
N ILE A 27 -3.88 2.60 5.91
CA ILE A 27 -4.94 1.99 5.11
C ILE A 27 -4.48 2.01 3.65
N ALA A 28 -4.56 0.86 2.98
CA ALA A 28 -4.28 0.73 1.57
C ALA A 28 -5.42 0.04 0.84
N GLN A 29 -5.57 0.30 -0.44
CA GLN A 29 -6.48 -0.45 -1.29
C GLN A 29 -5.93 -1.86 -1.48
N ALA A 30 -6.78 -2.87 -1.31
CA ALA A 30 -6.44 -4.25 -1.63
C ALA A 30 -6.30 -4.42 -3.14
N ALA A 31 -5.19 -5.00 -3.59
CA ALA A 31 -4.97 -5.37 -4.98
C ALA A 31 -5.24 -6.86 -5.18
N THR A 32 -6.00 -7.21 -6.19
CA THR A 32 -6.21 -8.62 -6.56
C THR A 32 -4.93 -9.21 -7.16
N PHE A 33 -4.82 -10.56 -7.16
CA PHE A 33 -3.67 -11.24 -7.77
C PHE A 33 -3.51 -10.85 -9.24
N ASP A 34 -4.60 -10.82 -10.00
CA ASP A 34 -4.61 -10.42 -11.40
C ASP A 34 -4.14 -8.97 -11.61
N GLU A 35 -4.60 -8.04 -10.77
CA GLU A 35 -4.12 -6.65 -10.82
C GLU A 35 -2.62 -6.54 -10.53
N LYS A 36 -2.11 -7.35 -9.60
CA LYS A 36 -0.67 -7.41 -9.33
C LYS A 36 0.10 -7.95 -10.53
N VAL A 37 -0.38 -9.04 -11.15
CA VAL A 37 0.24 -9.59 -12.36
C VAL A 37 0.16 -8.59 -13.50
N ASP A 38 -0.98 -7.95 -13.75
CA ASP A 38 -1.16 -7.01 -14.85
C ASP A 38 -0.23 -5.79 -14.73
N ASN A 39 -0.12 -5.22 -13.53
CA ASN A 39 0.61 -3.99 -13.28
C ASN A 39 2.11 -4.17 -13.00
N ALA A 40 2.58 -5.40 -12.76
CA ALA A 40 3.99 -5.66 -12.57
C ALA A 40 4.78 -5.50 -13.87
N ALA A 41 5.88 -4.76 -13.82
CA ALA A 41 6.86 -4.67 -14.91
C ALA A 41 7.66 -5.97 -15.04
N ALA A 42 7.94 -6.62 -13.90
CA ALA A 42 8.57 -7.93 -13.83
C ALA A 42 8.10 -8.68 -12.57
N ILE A 43 8.14 -10.01 -12.60
CA ILE A 43 7.90 -10.90 -11.46
C ILE A 43 9.03 -11.91 -11.44
N PHE A 44 9.74 -11.99 -10.33
CA PHE A 44 10.86 -12.91 -10.20
C PHE A 44 10.91 -13.57 -8.82
N LEU A 45 11.50 -14.75 -8.76
CA LEU A 45 11.99 -15.41 -7.57
C LEU A 45 13.49 -15.12 -7.45
N GLY A 46 13.94 -14.70 -6.28
CA GLY A 46 15.36 -14.45 -6.06
C GLY A 46 15.74 -14.45 -4.60
N LYS A 47 17.04 -14.67 -4.37
CA LYS A 47 17.65 -14.65 -3.05
C LYS A 47 18.31 -13.30 -2.80
N CYS A 48 17.99 -12.67 -1.66
CA CYS A 48 18.62 -11.45 -1.24
C CYS A 48 20.08 -11.71 -0.87
N VAL A 49 21.02 -11.02 -1.52
CA VAL A 49 22.45 -11.20 -1.30
C VAL A 49 23.13 -10.01 -0.66
N ARG A 50 22.46 -8.85 -0.65
CA ARG A 50 22.97 -7.63 -0.04
C ARG A 50 21.86 -6.66 0.25
N THR A 51 21.97 -5.99 1.39
CA THR A 51 21.11 -4.84 1.73
C THR A 51 21.99 -3.64 2.13
N GLU A 52 21.64 -2.46 1.66
CA GLU A 52 22.36 -1.24 1.96
C GLU A 52 21.39 -0.05 2.05
N ALA A 53 21.34 0.62 3.20
CA ALA A 53 20.55 1.83 3.38
C ALA A 53 21.42 3.08 3.13
N LYS A 54 20.85 4.07 2.40
CA LYS A 54 21.50 5.34 2.08
C LYS A 54 20.47 6.46 2.10
N PHE A 55 20.94 7.70 2.25
CA PHE A 55 20.13 8.85 1.93
C PHE A 55 19.85 8.89 0.42
N ASP A 56 18.63 9.29 0.06
CA ASP A 56 18.27 9.59 -1.31
C ASP A 56 19.09 10.77 -1.86
N PRO A 57 19.12 11.04 -3.18
CA PRO A 57 19.87 12.15 -3.75
C PRO A 57 19.53 13.53 -3.17
N THR A 58 18.37 13.70 -2.53
CA THR A 58 17.97 14.95 -1.88
C THR A 58 18.50 15.06 -0.43
N GLY A 59 19.04 13.98 0.14
CA GLY A 59 19.51 13.91 1.51
C GLY A 59 18.43 13.95 2.59
N ARG A 60 17.16 13.84 2.21
CA ARG A 60 16.01 13.96 3.13
C ARG A 60 15.39 12.63 3.52
N TRP A 61 15.47 11.63 2.65
CA TRP A 61 14.83 10.34 2.83
C TRP A 61 15.88 9.23 2.85
N ILE A 62 15.70 8.28 3.74
CA ILE A 62 16.49 7.06 3.72
C ILE A 62 15.79 6.06 2.80
N VAL A 63 16.56 5.44 1.92
CA VAL A 63 16.13 4.35 1.04
C VAL A 63 17.04 3.15 1.22
N THR A 64 16.46 1.96 1.17
CA THR A 64 17.21 0.70 1.24
C THR A 64 17.28 0.08 -0.15
N TYR A 65 18.48 -0.27 -0.56
CA TYR A 65 18.80 -1.02 -1.77
C TYR A 65 19.01 -2.48 -1.38
N ALA A 66 18.12 -3.36 -1.83
CA ALA A 66 18.23 -4.79 -1.63
C ALA A 66 18.57 -5.46 -2.97
N THR A 67 19.72 -6.12 -3.04
CA THR A 67 20.19 -6.81 -4.25
C THR A 67 19.84 -8.27 -4.18
N PHE A 68 19.20 -8.77 -5.22
CA PHE A 68 18.75 -10.15 -5.35
C PHE A 68 19.50 -10.86 -6.49
N ASN A 69 19.98 -12.06 -6.23
CA ASN A 69 20.31 -13.00 -7.28
C ASN A 69 19.00 -13.61 -7.79
N VAL A 70 18.68 -13.39 -9.05
CA VAL A 70 17.46 -13.93 -9.67
C VAL A 70 17.65 -15.40 -9.95
N GLU A 71 16.76 -16.23 -9.41
CA GLU A 71 16.73 -17.68 -9.63
C GLU A 71 15.76 -18.04 -10.76
N ASP A 72 14.63 -17.31 -10.85
CA ASP A 72 13.62 -17.56 -11.85
C ASP A 72 12.83 -16.30 -12.19
N THR A 73 12.42 -16.15 -13.44
CA THR A 73 11.63 -15.01 -13.91
C THR A 73 10.29 -15.49 -14.46
N MET A 74 9.21 -15.06 -13.85
CA MET A 74 7.84 -15.44 -14.19
C MET A 74 7.18 -14.45 -15.16
N LYS A 75 7.59 -13.16 -15.13
CA LYS A 75 7.11 -12.10 -16.02
C LYS A 75 8.19 -11.05 -16.27
N GLY A 76 8.23 -10.48 -17.47
CA GLY A 76 9.12 -9.39 -17.83
C GLY A 76 10.57 -9.82 -18.02
N ASN A 77 11.50 -8.90 -17.76
CA ASN A 77 12.94 -9.17 -17.90
C ASN A 77 13.63 -8.88 -16.56
N ALA A 78 13.88 -9.95 -15.80
CA ALA A 78 14.68 -9.90 -14.58
C ALA A 78 15.71 -11.03 -14.69
N ALA A 79 16.99 -10.72 -14.85
CA ALA A 79 18.04 -11.72 -15.02
C ALA A 79 19.30 -11.31 -14.26
N GLY A 80 20.08 -12.30 -13.81
CA GLY A 80 21.30 -12.08 -13.06
C GLY A 80 21.03 -11.45 -11.70
N GLN A 81 21.38 -10.19 -11.54
CA GLN A 81 21.11 -9.43 -10.31
C GLN A 81 20.10 -8.30 -10.54
N VAL A 82 19.18 -8.18 -9.61
CA VAL A 82 18.20 -7.08 -9.57
C VAL A 82 18.33 -6.35 -8.24
N THR A 83 18.49 -5.03 -8.29
CA THR A 83 18.45 -4.20 -7.08
C THR A 83 17.07 -3.58 -6.93
N VAL A 84 16.42 -3.91 -5.83
CA VAL A 84 15.10 -3.41 -5.44
C VAL A 84 15.28 -2.27 -4.47
N VAL A 85 14.54 -1.17 -4.66
CA VAL A 85 14.62 0.03 -3.82
C VAL A 85 13.35 0.15 -2.99
N THR A 86 13.52 0.30 -1.67
CA THR A 86 12.40 0.52 -0.75
C THR A 86 12.65 1.76 0.11
N PRO A 87 11.60 2.56 0.43
CA PRO A 87 11.74 3.66 1.37
C PRO A 87 11.95 3.14 2.81
N GLY A 88 12.78 3.83 3.56
CA GLY A 88 13.13 3.48 4.94
C GLY A 88 14.49 2.82 5.07
N GLY A 89 14.89 2.59 6.32
CA GLY A 89 16.19 2.00 6.69
C GLY A 89 16.89 2.76 7.82
N SER A 90 18.15 2.43 8.06
CA SER A 90 18.96 3.08 9.09
C SER A 90 20.29 3.54 8.52
N VAL A 91 20.62 4.82 8.73
CA VAL A 91 21.87 5.44 8.29
C VAL A 91 22.39 6.34 9.41
N ASN A 92 23.62 6.13 9.84
CA ASN A 92 24.30 6.96 10.86
C ASN A 92 23.47 7.15 12.15
N GLY A 93 22.80 6.09 12.62
CA GLY A 93 21.94 6.14 13.82
C GLY A 93 20.58 6.78 13.62
N ILE A 94 20.27 7.29 12.44
CA ILE A 94 18.94 7.77 12.06
C ILE A 94 18.16 6.58 11.50
N HIS A 95 16.99 6.29 12.09
CA HIS A 95 16.08 5.26 11.64
C HIS A 95 14.83 5.89 11.03
N GLN A 96 14.46 5.45 9.84
CA GLN A 96 13.24 5.83 9.15
C GLN A 96 12.46 4.59 8.77
N GLU A 97 11.23 4.48 9.25
CA GLU A 97 10.32 3.38 8.91
C GLU A 97 9.19 3.90 8.03
N THR A 98 8.78 3.07 7.08
CA THR A 98 7.60 3.32 6.24
C THR A 98 6.66 2.13 6.37
N ILE A 99 5.44 2.38 6.83
CA ILE A 99 4.43 1.36 7.07
C ILE A 99 4.05 0.67 5.75
N GLY A 100 3.92 -0.65 5.79
CA GLY A 100 3.56 -1.46 4.62
C GLY A 100 4.71 -1.71 3.63
N VAL A 101 5.92 -1.26 3.95
CA VAL A 101 7.09 -1.52 3.12
C VAL A 101 7.79 -2.79 3.56
N PRO A 102 8.09 -3.73 2.65
CA PRO A 102 8.81 -4.94 2.99
C PRO A 102 10.25 -4.62 3.41
N SER A 103 10.76 -5.34 4.40
CA SER A 103 12.17 -5.37 4.76
C SER A 103 12.78 -6.68 4.29
N PHE A 104 13.97 -6.60 3.70
CA PHE A 104 14.69 -7.75 3.18
C PHE A 104 15.92 -8.03 4.03
N ARG A 105 16.24 -9.31 4.22
CA ARG A 105 17.46 -9.76 4.91
C ARG A 105 18.31 -10.57 3.94
N GLU A 106 19.62 -10.43 4.08
CA GLU A 106 20.56 -11.27 3.32
C GLU A 106 20.34 -12.74 3.63
N GLY A 107 20.24 -13.55 2.61
CA GLY A 107 19.96 -14.99 2.70
C GLY A 107 18.51 -15.38 2.48
N ASP A 108 17.55 -14.47 2.67
CA ASP A 108 16.13 -14.77 2.48
C ASP A 108 15.78 -14.82 0.99
N GLU A 109 14.83 -15.69 0.67
CA GLU A 109 14.28 -15.84 -0.69
C GLU A 109 12.89 -15.21 -0.76
N HIS A 110 12.64 -14.48 -1.86
CA HIS A 110 11.36 -13.82 -2.08
C HIS A 110 10.88 -13.95 -3.52
N VAL A 111 9.55 -13.95 -3.69
CA VAL A 111 8.94 -13.63 -4.98
C VAL A 111 8.53 -12.16 -4.92
N ILE A 112 8.98 -11.38 -5.90
CA ILE A 112 8.75 -9.93 -5.93
C ILE A 112 8.11 -9.53 -7.26
N PHE A 113 7.00 -8.82 -7.16
CA PHE A 113 6.36 -8.11 -8.25
C PHE A 113 6.97 -6.72 -8.31
N LEU A 114 7.61 -6.36 -9.41
CA LEU A 114 8.33 -5.10 -9.57
C LEU A 114 7.52 -4.05 -10.33
N LYS A 115 7.69 -2.82 -9.89
CA LYS A 115 7.28 -1.62 -10.59
C LYS A 115 8.51 -0.73 -10.81
N ASN A 116 8.67 -0.18 -12.01
CA ASN A 116 9.73 0.79 -12.27
C ASN A 116 9.35 2.17 -11.71
N THR A 117 10.24 2.78 -10.96
CA THR A 117 10.09 4.13 -10.42
C THR A 117 11.31 5.00 -10.77
N ARG A 118 11.25 6.29 -10.47
CA ARG A 118 12.38 7.20 -10.68
C ARG A 118 13.61 6.86 -9.81
N LEU A 119 13.41 6.22 -8.67
CA LEU A 119 14.48 5.79 -7.77
C LEU A 119 15.02 4.39 -8.12
N GLY A 120 14.36 3.69 -9.04
CA GLY A 120 14.70 2.33 -9.45
C GLY A 120 13.49 1.37 -9.31
N PRO A 121 13.72 0.08 -9.56
CA PRO A 121 12.70 -0.95 -9.37
C PRO A 121 12.28 -1.00 -7.89
N THR A 122 10.98 -1.01 -7.62
CA THR A 122 10.43 -1.10 -6.26
C THR A 122 9.33 -2.17 -6.22
N PRO A 123 9.04 -2.79 -5.06
CA PRO A 123 7.93 -3.73 -4.94
C PRO A 123 6.62 -3.05 -5.31
N LEU A 124 5.86 -3.68 -6.20
CA LEU A 124 4.54 -3.21 -6.59
C LEU A 124 3.58 -3.36 -5.41
N TYR A 125 2.90 -2.28 -5.01
CA TYR A 125 2.01 -2.27 -3.83
C TYR A 125 2.71 -2.74 -2.54
N PHE A 126 4.05 -2.61 -2.47
CA PHE A 126 4.90 -2.93 -1.33
C PHE A 126 4.69 -4.36 -0.79
N ASP A 127 4.13 -4.50 0.42
CA ASP A 127 3.85 -5.78 1.09
C ASP A 127 2.96 -6.71 0.25
N GLN A 128 1.93 -6.16 -0.44
CA GLN A 128 1.03 -6.96 -1.28
C GLN A 128 1.72 -7.57 -2.51
N GLY A 129 2.79 -6.96 -3.00
CA GLY A 129 3.57 -7.43 -4.15
C GLY A 129 4.84 -8.18 -3.77
N THR A 130 4.96 -8.57 -2.49
CA THR A 130 6.12 -9.29 -1.97
C THR A 130 5.67 -10.54 -1.23
N TYR A 131 6.34 -11.67 -1.51
CA TYR A 131 6.04 -12.96 -0.90
C TYR A 131 7.31 -13.56 -0.35
N ASN A 132 7.23 -14.18 0.82
CA ASN A 132 8.30 -15.00 1.37
C ASN A 132 8.31 -16.36 0.71
N VAL A 133 9.48 -16.95 0.64
CA VAL A 133 9.65 -18.36 0.27
C VAL A 133 9.99 -19.14 1.51
N GLU A 134 9.16 -20.11 1.84
CA GLU A 134 9.30 -20.95 3.02
C GLU A 134 9.41 -22.43 2.61
N ALA A 135 10.01 -23.25 3.44
CA ALA A 135 10.01 -24.70 3.23
C ALA A 135 8.66 -25.28 3.65
N GLY A 136 8.01 -26.00 2.75
CA GLY A 136 6.80 -26.77 3.05
C GLY A 136 7.12 -28.06 3.81
N GLU A 137 6.07 -28.79 4.20
CA GLU A 137 6.18 -30.02 5.01
C GLU A 137 7.00 -31.13 4.32
N HIS A 138 7.03 -31.17 3.00
CA HIS A 138 7.74 -32.17 2.21
C HIS A 138 9.00 -31.59 1.52
N GLY A 139 9.46 -30.41 1.97
CA GLY A 139 10.65 -29.74 1.44
C GLY A 139 10.41 -28.94 0.15
N GLU A 140 9.17 -28.84 -0.33
CA GLU A 140 8.81 -27.96 -1.45
C GLU A 140 8.89 -26.48 -1.06
N LYS A 141 9.17 -25.61 -2.05
CA LYS A 141 9.11 -24.15 -1.83
C LYS A 141 7.67 -23.69 -1.79
N MET A 142 7.27 -23.09 -0.65
CA MET A 142 5.96 -22.45 -0.46
C MET A 142 6.10 -20.95 -0.61
N ILE A 143 5.24 -20.37 -1.39
CA ILE A 143 5.13 -18.92 -1.59
C ILE A 143 4.05 -18.40 -0.66
N VAL A 144 4.45 -17.65 0.35
CA VAL A 144 3.61 -17.16 1.45
C VAL A 144 3.51 -15.64 1.37
N PRO A 145 2.31 -15.05 1.39
CA PRO A 145 2.17 -13.59 1.43
C PRO A 145 2.98 -12.99 2.57
N MET A 146 3.66 -11.86 2.31
CA MET A 146 4.39 -11.17 3.36
C MET A 146 3.42 -10.65 4.42
N PRO A 147 3.72 -10.79 5.72
CA PRO A 147 2.91 -10.20 6.78
C PRO A 147 2.81 -8.69 6.61
N SER A 148 1.61 -8.15 6.78
CA SER A 148 1.34 -6.73 6.65
C SER A 148 0.84 -6.13 7.96
N ASN A 149 1.33 -4.93 8.27
CA ASN A 149 0.80 -4.06 9.34
C ASN A 149 -0.14 -2.98 8.78
N VAL A 150 -0.57 -3.12 7.53
CA VAL A 150 -1.50 -2.24 6.84
C VAL A 150 -2.88 -2.90 6.76
N MET A 151 -3.92 -2.13 7.03
CA MET A 151 -5.29 -2.56 6.77
C MET A 151 -5.60 -2.42 5.28
N HIS A 152 -5.89 -3.54 4.60
CA HIS A 152 -6.30 -3.52 3.20
C HIS A 152 -7.81 -3.40 3.09
N ILE A 153 -8.29 -2.52 2.22
CA ILE A 153 -9.72 -2.29 1.99
C ILE A 153 -10.08 -2.64 0.55
N ASP A 154 -11.10 -3.49 0.40
CA ASP A 154 -11.81 -3.62 -0.86
C ASP A 154 -12.71 -2.40 -1.04
N THR A 155 -12.34 -1.51 -1.96
CA THR A 155 -13.08 -0.27 -2.20
C THR A 155 -14.44 -0.48 -2.86
N GLN A 156 -14.67 -1.63 -3.51
CA GLN A 156 -15.96 -1.95 -4.13
C GLN A 156 -16.96 -2.43 -3.08
N ARG A 157 -16.49 -3.17 -2.06
CA ARG A 157 -17.32 -3.69 -0.98
C ARG A 157 -17.31 -2.81 0.27
N ALA A 158 -16.43 -1.78 0.29
CA ALA A 158 -16.22 -0.88 1.43
C ALA A 158 -15.94 -1.62 2.76
N MET A 159 -15.18 -2.72 2.69
CA MET A 159 -14.87 -3.55 3.84
C MET A 159 -13.37 -3.90 3.91
N ALA A 160 -12.88 -4.07 5.14
CA ALA A 160 -11.54 -4.58 5.35
C ALA A 160 -11.45 -6.04 4.86
N VAL A 161 -10.37 -6.35 4.17
CA VAL A 161 -10.08 -7.69 3.69
C VAL A 161 -8.72 -8.14 4.21
N ALA A 162 -8.59 -9.44 4.48
CA ALA A 162 -7.29 -10.02 4.77
C ALA A 162 -6.39 -9.95 3.52
N PRO A 163 -5.05 -10.01 3.66
CA PRO A 163 -4.16 -10.18 2.52
C PRO A 163 -4.66 -11.31 1.63
N ASN A 164 -4.89 -11.01 0.34
CA ASN A 164 -5.80 -11.77 -0.53
C ASN A 164 -5.23 -13.06 -1.09
N ASP A 165 -4.03 -13.45 -0.73
CA ASP A 165 -3.41 -14.61 -1.33
C ASP A 165 -3.17 -15.69 -0.27
N GLU A 166 -3.64 -16.90 -0.59
CA GLU A 166 -3.32 -18.08 0.21
C GLU A 166 -1.91 -18.58 -0.12
N PRO A 167 -1.20 -19.18 0.86
CA PRO A 167 0.06 -19.88 0.60
C PRO A 167 -0.09 -20.91 -0.51
N ARG A 168 0.88 -20.97 -1.41
CA ARG A 168 0.88 -21.89 -2.57
C ARG A 168 2.27 -22.49 -2.78
N THR A 169 2.34 -23.67 -3.35
CA THR A 169 3.62 -24.20 -3.84
C THR A 169 4.14 -23.31 -4.98
N LEU A 170 5.46 -23.25 -5.15
CA LEU A 170 6.09 -22.48 -6.23
C LEU A 170 5.52 -22.83 -7.60
N ASP A 171 5.30 -24.12 -7.90
CA ASP A 171 4.74 -24.55 -9.19
C ASP A 171 3.28 -24.08 -9.38
N SER A 172 2.48 -24.11 -8.31
CA SER A 172 1.10 -23.58 -8.35
C SER A 172 1.10 -22.07 -8.54
N PHE A 173 2.02 -21.35 -7.88
CA PHE A 173 2.17 -19.93 -8.03
C PHE A 173 2.57 -19.54 -9.46
N LYS A 174 3.55 -20.20 -10.06
CA LYS A 174 3.97 -20.00 -11.45
C LYS A 174 2.82 -20.21 -12.43
N ARG A 175 2.05 -21.28 -12.23
CA ARG A 175 0.84 -21.52 -13.05
C ARG A 175 -0.17 -20.38 -12.91
N ALA A 176 -0.45 -19.95 -11.69
CA ALA A 176 -1.37 -18.82 -11.45
C ALA A 176 -0.89 -17.54 -12.15
N VAL A 177 0.40 -17.20 -12.09
CA VAL A 177 0.97 -16.06 -12.84
C VAL A 177 0.78 -16.23 -14.34
N SER A 178 1.10 -17.41 -14.89
CA SER A 178 0.95 -17.70 -16.33
C SER A 178 -0.50 -17.58 -16.78
N ASP A 179 -1.44 -18.13 -16.00
CA ASP A 179 -2.86 -18.10 -16.34
C ASP A 179 -3.44 -16.67 -16.22
N SER A 180 -3.02 -15.92 -15.21
CA SER A 180 -3.35 -14.52 -15.10
C SER A 180 -2.86 -13.71 -16.31
N MET A 181 -1.63 -13.92 -16.76
CA MET A 181 -1.08 -13.25 -17.96
C MET A 181 -1.90 -13.52 -19.22
N LYS A 182 -2.43 -14.73 -19.40
CA LYS A 182 -3.31 -15.06 -20.55
C LYS A 182 -4.60 -14.23 -20.55
N GLY A 183 -5.13 -13.88 -19.39
CA GLY A 183 -6.31 -13.05 -19.24
C GLY A 183 -6.06 -11.54 -19.32
N THR A 184 -4.81 -11.08 -19.25
CA THR A 184 -4.44 -9.65 -19.23
C THR A 184 -5.02 -8.86 -20.40
N PRO A 185 -4.95 -9.30 -21.69
CA PRO A 185 -5.47 -8.52 -22.80
C PRO A 185 -6.97 -8.21 -22.67
N GLN A 186 -7.78 -9.20 -22.25
CA GLN A 186 -9.20 -9.04 -22.06
C GLN A 186 -9.53 -8.07 -20.90
N ARG A 187 -8.80 -8.17 -19.77
CA ARG A 187 -8.98 -7.27 -18.63
C ARG A 187 -8.62 -5.83 -18.99
N MET A 188 -7.53 -5.60 -19.71
CA MET A 188 -7.15 -4.27 -20.19
C MET A 188 -8.19 -3.66 -21.11
N GLN A 189 -8.77 -4.45 -22.03
CA GLN A 189 -9.85 -3.97 -22.90
C GLN A 189 -11.11 -3.61 -22.10
N MET A 190 -11.51 -4.46 -21.16
CA MET A 190 -12.67 -4.18 -20.30
C MET A 190 -12.48 -2.93 -19.44
N SER A 191 -11.31 -2.76 -18.82
CA SER A 191 -11.01 -1.56 -18.02
C SER A 191 -10.98 -0.29 -18.86
N ALA A 192 -10.45 -0.35 -20.08
CA ALA A 192 -10.47 0.77 -21.03
C ALA A 192 -11.91 1.13 -21.49
N MET A 193 -12.76 0.14 -21.71
CA MET A 193 -14.18 0.37 -22.02
C MET A 193 -14.92 0.98 -20.83
N GLN A 194 -14.70 0.48 -19.62
CA GLN A 194 -15.29 1.03 -18.39
C GLN A 194 -14.84 2.45 -18.10
N ALA A 195 -13.57 2.76 -18.33
CA ALA A 195 -13.03 4.13 -18.18
C ALA A 195 -13.69 5.12 -19.15
N LYS A 196 -13.97 4.67 -20.40
CA LYS A 196 -14.70 5.47 -21.39
C LYS A 196 -16.18 5.60 -21.08
N ALA A 197 -16.77 4.59 -20.44
CA ALA A 197 -18.21 4.58 -20.09
C ALA A 197 -18.53 5.36 -18.81
N LYS A 198 -17.53 5.64 -17.95
CA LYS A 198 -17.73 6.52 -16.79
C LYS A 198 -17.95 7.95 -17.27
N PRO A 199 -19.17 8.52 -17.12
CA PRO A 199 -19.38 9.92 -17.45
C PRO A 199 -18.44 10.76 -16.57
N GLN A 200 -17.66 11.62 -17.20
CA GLN A 200 -16.84 12.60 -16.48
C GLN A 200 -17.82 13.52 -15.74
N LYS A 201 -18.01 13.26 -14.44
CA LYS A 201 -18.86 14.13 -13.60
C LYS A 201 -18.26 15.53 -13.65
N SER A 202 -19.00 16.45 -14.25
CA SER A 202 -18.67 17.88 -14.22
C SER A 202 -18.55 18.32 -12.77
N ILE A 203 -17.60 19.24 -12.46
CA ILE A 203 -17.46 19.85 -11.15
C ILE A 203 -18.81 20.42 -10.65
N TRP A 204 -19.62 20.88 -11.57
CA TRP A 204 -20.96 21.42 -11.32
C TRP A 204 -21.97 20.37 -10.87
N THR A 205 -21.92 19.15 -11.40
CA THR A 205 -22.78 18.05 -10.93
C THR A 205 -22.36 17.57 -9.56
N THR A 206 -21.05 17.52 -9.26
CA THR A 206 -20.56 17.13 -7.93
C THR A 206 -20.92 18.16 -6.86
N LEU A 207 -20.91 19.46 -7.20
CA LEU A 207 -21.38 20.55 -6.33
C LEU A 207 -22.89 20.47 -6.10
N ALA A 208 -23.68 20.21 -7.16
CA ALA A 208 -25.14 20.11 -7.05
C ALA A 208 -25.61 18.89 -6.23
N ASP A 209 -24.88 17.77 -6.31
CA ASP A 209 -25.17 16.55 -5.55
C ASP A 209 -24.87 16.71 -4.04
N ASN A 210 -24.04 17.70 -3.67
CA ASN A 210 -23.64 17.92 -2.28
C ASN A 210 -24.42 19.10 -1.68
N LYS A 211 -25.69 18.84 -1.31
CA LYS A 211 -26.62 19.83 -0.73
C LYS A 211 -26.02 20.64 0.43
N LEU A 212 -25.09 20.04 1.18
CA LEU A 212 -24.44 20.66 2.32
C LEU A 212 -23.42 21.73 1.87
N LEU A 213 -22.65 21.48 0.81
CA LEU A 213 -21.73 22.46 0.23
C LEU A 213 -22.47 23.61 -0.42
N VAL A 214 -23.60 23.34 -1.09
CA VAL A 214 -24.44 24.41 -1.66
C VAL A 214 -25.04 25.29 -0.55
N ALA A 215 -25.52 24.67 0.53
CA ALA A 215 -26.06 25.42 1.68
C ALA A 215 -24.98 26.31 2.35
N LEU A 216 -23.77 25.77 2.55
CA LEU A 216 -22.65 26.53 3.12
C LEU A 216 -22.22 27.70 2.22
N ALA A 217 -22.18 27.49 0.91
CA ALA A 217 -21.88 28.56 -0.06
C ALA A 217 -22.94 29.69 -0.01
N LEU A 218 -24.23 29.33 0.05
CA LEU A 218 -25.34 30.31 0.15
C LEU A 218 -25.27 31.06 1.46
N ILE A 219 -24.96 30.41 2.58
CA ILE A 219 -24.79 31.11 3.88
C ILE A 219 -23.60 32.07 3.81
N GLY A 220 -22.46 31.67 3.21
CA GLY A 220 -21.30 32.54 3.02
C GLY A 220 -21.62 33.77 2.19
N ILE A 221 -22.38 33.64 1.10
CA ILE A 221 -22.82 34.75 0.25
C ILE A 221 -23.77 35.69 1.03
N ALA A 222 -24.72 35.12 1.78
CA ALA A 222 -25.64 35.89 2.58
C ALA A 222 -24.94 36.73 3.68
N LEU A 223 -23.94 36.13 4.35
CA LEU A 223 -23.12 36.83 5.35
C LEU A 223 -22.26 37.93 4.71
N ALA A 224 -21.69 37.69 3.54
CA ALA A 224 -20.92 38.71 2.82
C ALA A 224 -21.81 39.89 2.37
N ALA A 225 -23.00 39.61 1.84
CA ALA A 225 -23.97 40.63 1.47
C ALA A 225 -24.43 41.47 2.69
N TRP A 226 -24.67 40.82 3.84
CA TRP A 226 -25.04 41.48 5.07
C TRP A 226 -23.95 42.41 5.63
N GLN A 227 -22.66 42.05 5.47
CA GLN A 227 -21.54 42.90 5.85
C GLN A 227 -21.42 44.15 4.96
N VAL A 228 -21.75 44.03 3.67
CA VAL A 228 -21.69 45.17 2.71
C VAL A 228 -22.82 46.16 2.95
N THR A 229 -24.02 45.70 3.36
CA THR A 229 -25.19 46.57 3.62
C THR A 229 -25.18 47.25 4.98
N ARG A 230 -24.26 46.86 5.89
CA ARG A 230 -24.08 47.47 7.21
C ARG A 230 -23.07 48.62 7.27
N LYS A 231 -22.44 48.96 6.15
CA LYS A 231 -21.63 50.17 5.99
C LYS A 231 -22.45 51.27 5.32
#